data_17978b28ea87d655461e157da002e0b0
#
_entry.id   17978b28ea87d655461e157da002e0b0
#
_cell.length_a   1.000
_cell.length_b   1.000
_cell.length_c   1.000
_cell.angle_alpha   90.00
_cell.angle_beta   90.00
_cell.angle_gamma   90.00
#
_symmetry.space_group_name_H-M   'P 1'
#
loop_
_entity.id
_entity.type
_entity.pdbx_description
1 polymer ?
#
loop_
_entity_poly.entity_id
_entity_poly.type
_entity_poly.pdbx_seq_one_letter_code
_entity_poly.pdbx_strand_id
1 'polypeptide(L)'
;TATERKRVSFGKIPEAMELPNLISVQRESFERFKDEGLREAFKESSPIQSQNHVLEVTFGEHQFGDPAHTVEECREKDMTYQAPLLTDVRLTNKETGKIKEQLVFMGDFPMMTDQGTFIINGTERIVVSQLVRSPGVYYSSEMDSGKQIYKAQIIPSRGAWLEFEVDKRDQLMVSIDRKRKQSATMFLRALGIAVTNDDIIELLGNSDVIKRTLERDTALTREDALIEIYRRLRPGAPPTVDASRSLLEGLLFNPQRYDLARVGRYKVNKKLNLTTEEEVTVLTDEDIVATLRYLLSLAAGEQGFKVDDIDHFGNRRIRTVGELIQNQFRIGLSRMERVVRERMSMQEPDEITPQSLVNIRPIVAAI
;
A
#
# COMPACT_ATOMS: atom_id res chain seq x y z
N THR A 1 -34.98 3.56 32.08
CA THR A 1 -34.17 2.66 32.91
C THR A 1 -34.16 1.29 32.23
N ALA A 2 -33.10 0.97 31.53
CA ALA A 2 -32.89 -0.34 30.91
C ALA A 2 -32.81 -1.38 32.05
N THR A 3 -33.77 -2.29 32.07
CA THR A 3 -33.80 -3.39 33.03
C THR A 3 -32.63 -4.30 32.69
N GLU A 4 -31.58 -4.34 33.51
CA GLU A 4 -30.49 -5.31 33.38
C GLU A 4 -31.09 -6.73 33.40
N ARG A 5 -31.02 -7.41 32.29
CA ARG A 5 -31.41 -8.81 32.19
C ARG A 5 -30.32 -9.65 32.85
N LYS A 6 -30.67 -10.27 33.98
CA LYS A 6 -29.76 -11.20 34.67
C LYS A 6 -29.53 -12.42 33.77
N ARG A 7 -28.30 -12.65 33.40
CA ARG A 7 -27.91 -13.88 32.67
C ARG A 7 -27.87 -15.04 33.65
N VAL A 8 -28.44 -16.17 33.25
CA VAL A 8 -28.40 -17.43 33.99
C VAL A 8 -27.61 -18.42 33.16
N SER A 9 -26.50 -18.94 33.70
CA SER A 9 -25.70 -19.99 33.07
C SER A 9 -26.26 -21.35 33.42
N PHE A 10 -26.52 -22.18 32.41
CA PHE A 10 -26.90 -23.59 32.57
C PHE A 10 -25.71 -24.53 32.35
N GLY A 11 -24.50 -23.99 32.19
CA GLY A 11 -23.27 -24.77 32.03
C GLY A 11 -22.84 -25.45 33.32
N LYS A 12 -22.26 -26.65 33.23
CA LYS A 12 -21.67 -27.39 34.34
C LYS A 12 -20.32 -26.83 34.80
N ILE A 13 -19.68 -26.02 33.95
CA ILE A 13 -18.40 -25.39 34.22
C ILE A 13 -18.66 -23.90 34.50
N PRO A 14 -18.11 -23.33 35.59
CA PRO A 14 -18.23 -21.90 35.84
C PRO A 14 -17.60 -21.09 34.69
N GLU A 15 -18.19 -19.95 34.38
CA GLU A 15 -17.67 -19.04 33.37
C GLU A 15 -16.21 -18.67 33.70
N ALA A 16 -15.26 -19.09 32.83
CA ALA A 16 -13.85 -18.78 32.96
C ALA A 16 -13.50 -17.41 32.43
N MET A 17 -14.31 -16.87 31.50
CA MET A 17 -14.14 -15.58 30.87
C MET A 17 -15.51 -14.95 30.55
N GLU A 18 -15.57 -13.62 30.62
CA GLU A 18 -16.74 -12.89 30.12
C GLU A 18 -16.83 -13.07 28.57
N LEU A 19 -18.07 -13.09 28.06
CA LEU A 19 -18.31 -13.13 26.63
C LEU A 19 -17.75 -11.85 25.99
N PRO A 20 -16.82 -11.96 25.03
CA PRO A 20 -16.28 -10.79 24.35
C PRO A 20 -17.40 -10.10 23.55
N ASN A 21 -17.28 -8.79 23.38
CA ASN A 21 -18.17 -8.04 22.50
C ASN A 21 -17.88 -8.45 21.05
N LEU A 22 -18.80 -9.16 20.41
CA LEU A 22 -18.63 -9.71 19.06
C LEU A 22 -18.48 -8.64 17.96
N ILE A 23 -18.91 -7.40 18.24
CA ILE A 23 -18.78 -6.28 17.31
C ILE A 23 -17.60 -5.35 17.63
N SER A 24 -16.78 -5.68 18.64
CA SER A 24 -15.63 -4.85 19.06
C SER A 24 -14.66 -4.64 17.91
N VAL A 25 -14.38 -5.68 17.11
CA VAL A 25 -13.48 -5.59 15.94
C VAL A 25 -13.92 -4.50 14.95
N GLN A 26 -15.22 -4.38 14.70
CA GLN A 26 -15.78 -3.33 13.83
C GLN A 26 -15.63 -1.95 14.46
N ARG A 27 -16.09 -1.79 15.69
CA ARG A 27 -16.11 -0.50 16.39
C ARG A 27 -14.70 0.01 16.65
N GLU A 28 -13.84 -0.77 17.26
CA GLU A 28 -12.47 -0.40 17.60
C GLU A 28 -11.64 -0.07 16.34
N SER A 29 -11.85 -0.82 15.26
CA SER A 29 -11.19 -0.54 13.99
C SER A 29 -11.61 0.80 13.40
N PHE A 30 -12.90 1.15 13.49
CA PHE A 30 -13.41 2.43 12.99
C PHE A 30 -12.95 3.59 13.87
N GLU A 31 -12.96 3.45 15.21
CA GLU A 31 -12.43 4.45 16.13
C GLU A 31 -10.94 4.71 15.87
N ARG A 32 -10.14 3.64 15.74
CA ARG A 32 -8.71 3.78 15.38
C ARG A 32 -8.52 4.51 14.06
N PHE A 33 -9.38 4.25 13.06
CA PHE A 33 -9.34 4.98 11.81
C PHE A 33 -9.61 6.47 12.00
N LYS A 34 -10.60 6.85 12.82
CA LYS A 34 -10.93 8.25 13.09
C LYS A 34 -9.78 9.01 13.75
N ASP A 35 -9.04 8.37 14.66
CA ASP A 35 -7.95 9.00 15.40
C ASP A 35 -6.61 8.86 14.70
N GLU A 36 -6.12 7.63 14.60
CA GLU A 36 -4.77 7.33 14.09
C GLU A 36 -4.75 7.29 12.56
N GLY A 37 -5.72 6.60 11.94
CA GLY A 37 -5.72 6.35 10.51
C GLY A 37 -5.84 7.60 9.66
N LEU A 38 -6.65 8.58 10.06
CA LEU A 38 -6.74 9.87 9.38
C LEU A 38 -5.46 10.69 9.58
N ARG A 39 -4.92 10.72 10.80
CA ARG A 39 -3.65 11.42 11.09
C ARG A 39 -2.50 10.87 10.25
N GLU A 40 -2.38 9.55 10.15
CA GLU A 40 -1.40 8.90 9.27
C GLU A 40 -1.60 9.28 7.80
N ALA A 41 -2.83 9.22 7.29
CA ALA A 41 -3.14 9.54 5.91
C ALA A 41 -2.80 11.00 5.56
N PHE A 42 -3.12 11.95 6.43
CA PHE A 42 -2.75 13.35 6.27
C PHE A 42 -1.24 13.58 6.34
N LYS A 43 -0.56 12.91 7.28
CA LYS A 43 0.91 12.99 7.41
C LYS A 43 1.63 12.43 6.17
N GLU A 44 1.17 11.31 5.63
CA GLU A 44 1.71 10.71 4.40
C GLU A 44 1.54 11.60 3.17
N SER A 45 0.41 12.33 3.10
CA SER A 45 0.14 13.28 2.01
C SER A 45 0.81 14.63 2.20
N SER A 46 1.41 14.88 3.34
CA SER A 46 2.11 16.15 3.66
C SER A 46 3.62 15.99 3.59
N PRO A 47 4.35 16.99 3.12
CA PRO A 47 3.90 18.24 2.51
C PRO A 47 3.58 18.10 1.00
N ILE A 48 2.55 18.79 0.52
CA ILE A 48 2.28 18.95 -0.91
C ILE A 48 3.04 20.18 -1.39
N GLN A 49 4.00 20.00 -2.28
CA GLN A 49 4.84 21.09 -2.79
C GLN A 49 4.45 21.45 -4.24
N SER A 50 4.52 22.75 -4.56
CA SER A 50 4.42 23.24 -5.93
C SER A 50 5.61 22.79 -6.77
N GLN A 51 5.50 22.82 -8.11
CA GLN A 51 6.57 22.41 -9.02
C GLN A 51 7.87 23.23 -8.84
N ASN A 52 7.75 24.51 -8.51
CA ASN A 52 8.86 25.42 -8.23
C ASN A 52 9.32 25.38 -6.76
N HIS A 53 8.76 24.52 -5.91
CA HIS A 53 9.05 24.40 -4.47
C HIS A 53 8.84 25.67 -3.63
N VAL A 54 8.15 26.67 -4.17
CA VAL A 54 7.88 27.96 -3.49
C VAL A 54 6.74 27.82 -2.49
N LEU A 55 5.68 27.13 -2.87
CA LEU A 55 4.49 26.92 -2.03
C LEU A 55 4.48 25.51 -1.46
N GLU A 56 4.08 25.43 -0.20
CA GLU A 56 3.94 24.16 0.52
C GLU A 56 2.63 24.15 1.31
N VAL A 57 1.87 23.07 1.14
CA VAL A 57 0.63 22.79 1.89
C VAL A 57 0.87 21.62 2.83
N THR A 58 0.55 21.80 4.11
CA THR A 58 0.59 20.76 5.13
C THR A 58 -0.75 20.63 5.80
N PHE A 59 -1.14 19.38 6.11
CA PHE A 59 -2.34 19.08 6.90
C PHE A 59 -1.94 18.95 8.37
N GLY A 60 -2.72 19.57 9.26
CA GLY A 60 -2.54 19.51 10.71
C GLY A 60 -3.53 18.56 11.38
N GLU A 61 -4.01 18.95 12.55
CA GLU A 61 -4.99 18.18 13.31
C GLU A 61 -6.34 18.15 12.59
N HIS A 62 -7.10 17.09 12.84
CA HIS A 62 -8.43 16.93 12.27
C HIS A 62 -9.46 16.72 13.38
N GLN A 63 -10.70 17.07 13.08
CA GLN A 63 -11.82 16.89 14.00
C GLN A 63 -13.10 16.55 13.23
N PHE A 64 -13.96 15.78 13.86
CA PHE A 64 -15.31 15.56 13.38
C PHE A 64 -16.27 16.52 14.08
N GLY A 65 -17.18 17.10 13.31
CA GLY A 65 -18.32 17.81 13.89
C GLY A 65 -19.42 16.83 14.30
N ASP A 66 -20.49 17.36 14.86
CA ASP A 66 -21.66 16.56 15.22
C ASP A 66 -22.46 16.17 13.96
N PRO A 67 -22.99 14.93 13.93
CA PRO A 67 -23.90 14.53 12.86
C PRO A 67 -25.14 15.44 12.80
N ALA A 68 -25.53 15.83 11.58
CA ALA A 68 -26.68 16.74 11.39
C ALA A 68 -28.03 16.07 11.70
N HIS A 69 -28.10 14.76 11.63
CA HIS A 69 -29.32 13.96 11.82
C HIS A 69 -29.05 12.77 12.71
N THR A 70 -30.08 12.30 13.42
CA THR A 70 -30.01 11.06 14.20
C THR A 70 -30.08 9.84 13.28
N VAL A 71 -29.72 8.68 13.84
CA VAL A 71 -29.78 7.39 13.13
C VAL A 71 -31.21 7.08 12.65
N GLU A 72 -32.20 7.33 13.51
CA GLU A 72 -33.61 7.11 13.24
C GLU A 72 -34.11 8.04 12.10
N GLU A 73 -33.77 9.31 12.19
CA GLU A 73 -34.14 10.28 11.13
C GLU A 73 -33.53 9.92 9.79
N CYS A 74 -32.27 9.43 9.76
CA CYS A 74 -31.63 8.99 8.53
C CYS A 74 -32.33 7.79 7.90
N ARG A 75 -32.83 6.86 8.73
CA ARG A 75 -33.62 5.71 8.23
C ARG A 75 -34.99 6.12 7.68
N GLU A 76 -35.66 7.04 8.35
CA GLU A 76 -37.02 7.48 7.96
C GLU A 76 -37.00 8.37 6.71
N LYS A 77 -35.96 9.17 6.55
CA LYS A 77 -35.86 10.19 5.47
C LYS A 77 -34.96 9.76 4.33
N ASP A 78 -34.54 8.50 4.25
CA ASP A 78 -33.61 7.98 3.24
C ASP A 78 -32.29 8.77 3.14
N MET A 79 -31.74 9.17 4.28
CA MET A 79 -30.52 9.97 4.37
C MET A 79 -29.32 9.12 4.79
N THR A 80 -28.13 9.68 4.64
CA THR A 80 -26.88 9.06 5.13
C THR A 80 -26.52 9.60 6.50
N TYR A 81 -26.23 8.71 7.44
CA TYR A 81 -25.72 9.08 8.76
C TYR A 81 -24.24 9.45 8.65
N GLN A 82 -23.94 10.76 8.71
CA GLN A 82 -22.63 11.32 8.43
C GLN A 82 -22.32 12.51 9.33
N ALA A 83 -21.00 12.77 9.51
CA ALA A 83 -20.50 13.94 10.22
C ALA A 83 -19.48 14.69 9.37
N PRO A 84 -19.42 16.03 9.48
CA PRO A 84 -18.44 16.83 8.75
C PRO A 84 -17.03 16.58 9.30
N LEU A 85 -16.08 16.30 8.41
CA LEU A 85 -14.64 16.20 8.71
C LEU A 85 -14.01 17.56 8.42
N LEU A 86 -13.33 18.10 9.41
CA LEU A 86 -12.59 19.35 9.35
C LEU A 86 -11.12 19.10 9.63
N THR A 87 -10.21 19.79 8.96
CA THR A 87 -8.77 19.69 9.22
C THR A 87 -8.09 21.05 9.13
N ASP A 88 -7.08 21.27 9.94
CA ASP A 88 -6.24 22.45 9.83
C ASP A 88 -5.34 22.32 8.62
N VAL A 89 -5.36 23.32 7.77
CA VAL A 89 -4.52 23.39 6.57
C VAL A 89 -3.64 24.61 6.63
N ARG A 90 -2.34 24.37 6.57
CA ARG A 90 -1.31 25.41 6.57
C ARG A 90 -0.71 25.53 5.19
N LEU A 91 -0.76 26.73 4.62
CA LEU A 91 -0.08 27.11 3.38
C LEU A 91 1.12 27.99 3.73
N THR A 92 2.30 27.54 3.35
CA THR A 92 3.56 28.25 3.58
C THR A 92 4.15 28.70 2.24
N ASN A 93 4.44 29.99 2.12
CA ASN A 93 5.21 30.53 1.02
C ASN A 93 6.68 30.65 1.48
N LYS A 94 7.57 29.86 0.88
CA LYS A 94 9.00 29.80 1.27
C LYS A 94 9.81 31.03 0.85
N GLU A 95 9.37 31.77 -0.18
CA GLU A 95 10.06 32.98 -0.63
C GLU A 95 9.75 34.16 0.30
N THR A 96 8.48 34.34 0.65
CA THR A 96 8.05 35.49 1.46
C THR A 96 7.99 35.18 2.96
N GLY A 97 8.12 33.92 3.35
CA GLY A 97 7.95 33.45 4.73
C GLY A 97 6.52 33.57 5.27
N LYS A 98 5.53 33.92 4.43
CA LYS A 98 4.14 34.06 4.85
C LYS A 98 3.51 32.71 5.10
N ILE A 99 2.78 32.58 6.21
CA ILE A 99 2.03 31.39 6.59
C ILE A 99 0.54 31.77 6.69
N LYS A 100 -0.33 31.01 6.01
CA LYS A 100 -1.79 31.11 6.11
C LYS A 100 -2.32 29.80 6.69
N GLU A 101 -3.03 29.86 7.81
CA GLU A 101 -3.68 28.69 8.42
C GLU A 101 -5.20 28.87 8.39
N GLN A 102 -5.90 27.82 8.03
CA GLN A 102 -7.35 27.78 8.00
C GLN A 102 -7.87 26.40 8.32
N LEU A 103 -8.98 26.35 9.06
CA LEU A 103 -9.76 25.12 9.23
C LEU A 103 -10.57 24.90 7.95
N VAL A 104 -10.33 23.78 7.27
CA VAL A 104 -10.92 23.46 5.98
C VAL A 104 -11.84 22.25 6.12
N PHE A 105 -13.04 22.38 5.55
CA PHE A 105 -13.99 21.28 5.43
C PHE A 105 -13.51 20.28 4.39
N MET A 106 -13.40 18.99 4.78
CA MET A 106 -12.91 17.91 3.94
C MET A 106 -14.01 17.02 3.36
N GLY A 107 -15.25 17.28 3.73
CA GLY A 107 -16.44 16.54 3.30
C GLY A 107 -17.20 15.91 4.47
N ASP A 108 -18.41 15.45 4.16
CA ASP A 108 -19.20 14.68 5.11
C ASP A 108 -18.79 13.22 5.05
N PHE A 109 -18.51 12.65 6.22
CA PHE A 109 -17.99 11.32 6.39
C PHE A 109 -19.03 10.38 6.99
N PRO A 110 -19.29 9.21 6.38
CA PRO A 110 -20.22 8.24 6.97
C PRO A 110 -19.77 7.80 8.36
N MET A 111 -20.68 7.88 9.32
CA MET A 111 -20.41 7.48 10.70
C MET A 111 -20.97 6.11 11.00
N MET A 112 -20.24 5.37 11.84
CA MET A 112 -20.66 4.06 12.31
C MET A 112 -21.67 4.20 13.44
N THR A 113 -22.71 3.38 13.39
CA THR A 113 -23.71 3.26 14.47
C THR A 113 -23.15 2.43 15.64
N ASP A 114 -23.83 2.47 16.77
CA ASP A 114 -23.48 1.64 17.95
C ASP A 114 -23.53 0.13 17.66
N GLN A 115 -24.23 -0.27 16.61
CA GLN A 115 -24.33 -1.66 16.17
C GLN A 115 -23.21 -2.09 15.21
N GLY A 116 -22.27 -1.18 14.87
CA GLY A 116 -21.16 -1.46 13.95
C GLY A 116 -21.55 -1.40 12.47
N THR A 117 -22.66 -0.75 12.14
CA THR A 117 -23.21 -0.60 10.80
C THR A 117 -23.11 0.84 10.30
N PHE A 118 -23.36 1.06 9.02
CA PHE A 118 -23.48 2.39 8.39
C PHE A 118 -24.88 2.54 7.81
N ILE A 119 -25.43 3.75 7.88
CA ILE A 119 -26.69 4.07 7.21
C ILE A 119 -26.38 4.95 6.00
N ILE A 120 -26.62 4.40 4.84
CA ILE A 120 -26.39 5.04 3.55
C ILE A 120 -27.70 5.12 2.78
N ASN A 121 -28.16 6.34 2.52
CA ASN A 121 -29.46 6.57 1.86
C ASN A 121 -30.60 5.76 2.54
N GLY A 122 -30.69 5.86 3.86
CA GLY A 122 -31.70 5.16 4.66
C GLY A 122 -31.48 3.66 4.83
N THR A 123 -30.59 3.06 4.05
CA THR A 123 -30.30 1.61 4.09
C THR A 123 -29.17 1.31 5.04
N GLU A 124 -29.39 0.37 5.93
CA GLU A 124 -28.35 -0.12 6.84
C GLU A 124 -27.41 -1.09 6.14
N ARG A 125 -26.10 -0.80 6.19
CA ARG A 125 -25.05 -1.55 5.54
C ARG A 125 -23.92 -1.86 6.51
N ILE A 126 -23.20 -2.94 6.22
CA ILE A 126 -22.00 -3.31 6.97
C ILE A 126 -20.83 -3.48 6.02
N VAL A 127 -19.67 -2.99 6.44
CA VAL A 127 -18.41 -3.24 5.73
C VAL A 127 -17.82 -4.54 6.27
N VAL A 128 -17.79 -5.58 5.43
CA VAL A 128 -17.31 -6.90 5.82
C VAL A 128 -15.78 -6.91 5.84
N SER A 129 -15.21 -7.40 6.95
CA SER A 129 -13.77 -7.61 7.07
C SER A 129 -13.28 -8.61 6.01
N GLN A 130 -12.12 -8.36 5.44
CA GLN A 130 -11.53 -9.17 4.38
C GLN A 130 -10.37 -10.00 4.91
N LEU A 131 -10.29 -11.25 4.50
CA LEU A 131 -9.15 -12.10 4.74
C LEU A 131 -8.17 -11.97 3.57
N VAL A 132 -7.01 -11.38 3.82
CA VAL A 132 -5.98 -11.09 2.80
C VAL A 132 -4.65 -11.72 3.16
N ARG A 133 -3.76 -11.92 2.19
CA ARG A 133 -2.39 -12.34 2.49
C ARG A 133 -1.68 -11.26 3.30
N SER A 134 -0.93 -11.68 4.31
CA SER A 134 -0.04 -10.77 5.03
C SER A 134 1.07 -10.28 4.11
N PRO A 135 1.56 -9.04 4.26
CA PRO A 135 2.72 -8.59 3.52
C PRO A 135 3.95 -9.45 3.86
N GLY A 136 4.85 -9.62 2.90
CA GLY A 136 6.06 -10.44 3.05
C GLY A 136 6.49 -11.11 1.75
N VAL A 137 7.39 -12.07 1.85
CA VAL A 137 7.86 -12.88 0.72
C VAL A 137 7.28 -14.30 0.81
N TYR A 138 6.76 -14.79 -0.32
CA TYR A 138 6.13 -16.10 -0.43
C TYR A 138 6.67 -16.87 -1.61
N TYR A 139 6.91 -18.16 -1.41
CA TYR A 139 7.36 -19.08 -2.44
C TYR A 139 6.28 -20.11 -2.73
N SER A 140 5.99 -20.33 -3.99
CA SER A 140 5.01 -21.31 -4.47
C SER A 140 5.56 -22.13 -5.62
N SER A 141 4.95 -23.27 -5.86
CA SER A 141 5.26 -24.08 -7.03
C SER A 141 3.96 -24.48 -7.74
N GLU A 142 3.97 -24.46 -9.05
CA GLU A 142 2.86 -24.86 -9.91
C GLU A 142 3.36 -25.81 -10.98
N MET A 143 2.51 -26.77 -11.40
CA MET A 143 2.78 -27.62 -12.56
C MET A 143 2.26 -26.96 -13.83
N ASP A 144 3.16 -26.65 -14.77
CA ASP A 144 2.79 -26.17 -16.10
C ASP A 144 3.37 -27.10 -17.16
N SER A 145 2.49 -27.71 -17.94
CA SER A 145 2.86 -28.59 -19.06
C SER A 145 3.83 -29.72 -18.67
N GLY A 146 3.67 -30.27 -17.46
CA GLY A 146 4.50 -31.38 -16.95
C GLY A 146 5.83 -30.96 -16.31
N LYS A 147 6.12 -29.67 -16.21
CA LYS A 147 7.29 -29.14 -15.52
C LYS A 147 6.86 -28.32 -14.30
N GLN A 148 7.61 -28.47 -13.21
CA GLN A 148 7.38 -27.70 -12.00
C GLN A 148 8.00 -26.31 -12.16
N ILE A 149 7.17 -25.27 -12.01
CA ILE A 149 7.56 -23.86 -12.04
C ILE A 149 7.58 -23.35 -10.61
N TYR A 150 8.66 -22.72 -10.23
CA TYR A 150 8.81 -22.09 -8.92
C TYR A 150 8.64 -20.57 -9.03
N LYS A 151 7.88 -19.99 -8.09
CA LYS A 151 7.58 -18.58 -8.04
C LYS A 151 7.93 -18.01 -6.66
N ALA A 152 8.43 -16.78 -6.65
CA ALA A 152 8.59 -15.96 -5.45
C ALA A 152 7.77 -14.69 -5.61
N GLN A 153 6.99 -14.31 -4.61
CA GLN A 153 6.14 -13.11 -4.62
C GLN A 153 6.49 -12.24 -3.42
N ILE A 154 6.93 -11.01 -3.67
CA ILE A 154 7.05 -9.98 -2.64
C ILE A 154 5.75 -9.20 -2.64
N ILE A 155 5.00 -9.30 -1.55
CA ILE A 155 3.70 -8.68 -1.37
C ILE A 155 3.83 -7.57 -0.33
N PRO A 156 3.73 -6.29 -0.72
CA PRO A 156 3.70 -5.19 0.23
C PRO A 156 2.32 -5.05 0.89
N SER A 157 2.26 -4.28 1.98
CA SER A 157 1.01 -3.78 2.53
C SER A 157 0.38 -2.75 1.58
N ARG A 158 1.23 -1.90 0.98
CA ARG A 158 0.87 -0.91 -0.02
C ARG A 158 1.95 -0.82 -1.08
N GLY A 159 1.59 -0.87 -2.36
CA GLY A 159 2.52 -0.71 -3.48
C GLY A 159 2.43 -1.82 -4.52
N ALA A 160 3.38 -1.82 -5.43
CA ALA A 160 3.44 -2.78 -6.53
C ALA A 160 3.93 -4.15 -6.06
N TRP A 161 3.27 -5.20 -6.51
CA TRP A 161 3.73 -6.58 -6.30
C TRP A 161 4.94 -6.86 -7.18
N LEU A 162 5.92 -7.54 -6.62
CA LEU A 162 7.09 -8.01 -7.36
C LEU A 162 7.08 -9.54 -7.37
N GLU A 163 6.98 -10.11 -8.55
CA GLU A 163 6.88 -11.55 -8.73
C GLU A 163 8.04 -12.05 -9.57
N PHE A 164 8.77 -13.03 -9.06
CA PHE A 164 9.84 -13.74 -9.76
C PHE A 164 9.41 -15.16 -10.04
N GLU A 165 9.85 -15.72 -11.16
CA GLU A 165 9.61 -17.12 -11.48
C GLU A 165 10.77 -17.71 -12.27
N VAL A 166 11.00 -19.01 -12.10
CA VAL A 166 11.81 -19.80 -13.00
C VAL A 166 10.83 -20.48 -13.98
N ASP A 167 10.81 -20.00 -15.22
CA ASP A 167 9.82 -20.45 -16.22
C ASP A 167 10.12 -21.87 -16.75
N LYS A 168 9.25 -22.39 -17.60
CA LYS A 168 9.40 -23.73 -18.23
C LYS A 168 10.64 -23.88 -19.13
N ARG A 169 11.31 -22.79 -19.49
CA ARG A 169 12.55 -22.77 -20.27
C ARG A 169 13.79 -22.62 -19.40
N ASP A 170 13.64 -22.73 -18.07
CA ASP A 170 14.69 -22.49 -17.09
C ASP A 170 15.27 -21.07 -17.20
N GLN A 171 14.38 -20.07 -17.35
CA GLN A 171 14.73 -18.66 -17.37
C GLN A 171 14.16 -17.96 -16.16
N LEU A 172 14.97 -17.10 -15.53
CA LEU A 172 14.57 -16.31 -14.39
C LEU A 172 13.86 -15.03 -14.87
N MET A 173 12.57 -14.94 -14.61
CA MET A 173 11.70 -13.88 -15.07
C MET A 173 11.19 -13.05 -13.90
N VAL A 174 10.87 -11.78 -14.16
CA VAL A 174 10.25 -10.86 -13.21
C VAL A 174 8.99 -10.24 -13.81
N SER A 175 7.97 -10.06 -12.98
CA SER A 175 6.75 -9.30 -13.27
C SER A 175 6.56 -8.23 -12.19
N ILE A 176 6.36 -6.99 -12.60
CA ILE A 176 6.10 -5.86 -11.71
C ILE A 176 4.62 -5.52 -11.82
N ASP A 177 3.90 -5.51 -10.69
CA ASP A 177 2.47 -5.18 -10.61
C ASP A 177 1.62 -5.94 -11.64
N ARG A 178 1.87 -7.25 -11.77
CA ARG A 178 1.19 -8.16 -12.72
C ARG A 178 1.30 -7.77 -14.19
N LYS A 179 2.29 -6.94 -14.53
CA LYS A 179 2.58 -6.56 -15.91
C LYS A 179 3.31 -7.68 -16.64
N ARG A 180 3.53 -7.51 -17.94
CA ARG A 180 4.20 -8.50 -18.78
C ARG A 180 5.59 -8.87 -18.23
N LYS A 181 5.86 -10.18 -18.14
CA LYS A 181 7.13 -10.74 -17.66
C LYS A 181 8.32 -10.27 -18.48
N GLN A 182 9.44 -10.11 -17.82
CA GLN A 182 10.73 -9.70 -18.39
C GLN A 182 11.86 -10.43 -17.67
N SER A 183 13.06 -10.39 -18.24
CA SER A 183 14.24 -11.00 -17.61
C SER A 183 14.55 -10.38 -16.25
N ALA A 184 14.78 -11.20 -15.24
CA ALA A 184 15.17 -10.71 -13.92
C ALA A 184 16.60 -10.15 -13.91
N THR A 185 17.49 -10.65 -14.76
CA THR A 185 18.85 -10.12 -14.92
C THR A 185 18.84 -8.69 -15.46
N MET A 186 17.98 -8.42 -16.44
CA MET A 186 17.75 -7.07 -16.96
C MET A 186 17.16 -6.14 -15.87
N PHE A 187 16.30 -6.66 -15.02
CA PHE A 187 15.75 -5.90 -13.89
C PHE A 187 16.84 -5.52 -12.88
N LEU A 188 17.76 -6.45 -12.53
CA LEU A 188 18.89 -6.15 -11.65
C LEU A 188 19.83 -5.10 -12.24
N ARG A 189 20.07 -5.13 -13.57
CA ARG A 189 20.84 -4.09 -14.27
C ARG A 189 20.17 -2.72 -14.17
N ALA A 190 18.87 -2.67 -14.40
CA ALA A 190 18.10 -1.41 -14.35
C ALA A 190 18.13 -0.78 -12.95
N LEU A 191 18.04 -1.59 -11.90
CA LEU A 191 18.18 -1.11 -10.52
C LEU A 191 19.61 -0.68 -10.22
N GLY A 192 20.61 -1.21 -10.93
CA GLY A 192 22.02 -0.95 -10.68
C GLY A 192 22.62 -1.85 -9.58
N ILE A 193 21.91 -2.92 -9.20
CA ILE A 193 22.37 -3.91 -8.22
C ILE A 193 23.52 -4.75 -8.81
N ALA A 194 23.37 -5.15 -10.07
CA ALA A 194 24.43 -5.87 -10.82
C ALA A 194 24.35 -5.44 -12.28
N VAL A 195 25.41 -4.83 -12.80
CA VAL A 195 25.38 -4.18 -14.14
C VAL A 195 25.99 -5.12 -15.19
N THR A 196 27.06 -5.80 -14.90
CA THR A 196 27.73 -6.73 -15.82
C THR A 196 27.20 -8.15 -15.68
N ASN A 197 27.52 -9.01 -16.66
CA ASN A 197 27.21 -10.44 -16.56
C ASN A 197 27.95 -11.09 -15.40
N ASP A 198 29.20 -10.67 -15.21
CA ASP A 198 30.05 -11.22 -14.14
C ASP A 198 29.51 -10.83 -12.76
N ASP A 199 29.04 -9.59 -12.57
CA ASP A 199 28.40 -9.17 -11.32
C ASP A 199 27.14 -10.02 -11.02
N ILE A 200 26.34 -10.32 -12.03
CA ILE A 200 25.13 -11.13 -11.88
C ILE A 200 25.48 -12.57 -11.49
N ILE A 201 26.51 -13.14 -12.11
CA ILE A 201 27.00 -14.50 -11.82
C ILE A 201 27.62 -14.57 -10.41
N GLU A 202 28.36 -13.54 -10.00
CA GLU A 202 28.91 -13.44 -8.65
C GLU A 202 27.79 -13.32 -7.61
N LEU A 203 26.76 -12.52 -7.92
CA LEU A 203 25.65 -12.26 -7.03
C LEU A 203 24.69 -13.44 -6.87
N LEU A 204 24.32 -14.12 -7.96
CA LEU A 204 23.28 -15.16 -7.98
C LEU A 204 23.81 -16.58 -8.15
N GLY A 205 25.09 -16.74 -8.41
CA GLY A 205 25.73 -18.03 -8.70
C GLY A 205 25.71 -18.38 -10.19
N ASN A 206 26.61 -19.32 -10.55
CA ASN A 206 26.80 -19.75 -11.94
C ASN A 206 25.88 -20.96 -12.30
N SER A 207 24.54 -20.79 -12.14
CA SER A 207 23.57 -21.82 -12.48
C SER A 207 23.19 -21.80 -13.95
N ASP A 208 22.70 -22.94 -14.48
CA ASP A 208 22.21 -23.02 -15.86
C ASP A 208 21.00 -22.08 -16.11
N VAL A 209 20.19 -21.86 -15.08
CA VAL A 209 19.07 -20.90 -15.13
C VAL A 209 19.58 -19.48 -15.41
N ILE A 210 20.62 -19.05 -14.73
CA ILE A 210 21.22 -17.72 -14.91
C ILE A 210 21.87 -17.59 -16.30
N LYS A 211 22.63 -18.60 -16.74
CA LYS A 211 23.24 -18.59 -18.08
C LYS A 211 22.21 -18.45 -19.19
N ARG A 212 21.16 -19.29 -19.17
CA ARG A 212 20.06 -19.23 -20.16
C ARG A 212 19.30 -17.92 -20.10
N THR A 213 19.22 -17.29 -18.94
CA THR A 213 18.57 -15.98 -18.80
C THR A 213 19.44 -14.89 -19.41
N LEU A 214 20.76 -14.88 -19.14
CA LEU A 214 21.72 -13.95 -19.69
C LEU A 214 21.86 -14.03 -21.22
N GLU A 215 21.82 -15.25 -21.79
CA GLU A 215 21.87 -15.46 -23.25
C GLU A 215 20.69 -14.77 -23.98
N ARG A 216 19.59 -14.55 -23.28
CA ARG A 216 18.39 -13.96 -23.85
C ARG A 216 18.24 -12.46 -23.54
N ASP A 217 19.11 -11.91 -22.74
CA ASP A 217 19.06 -10.50 -22.42
C ASP A 217 19.31 -9.64 -23.67
N THR A 218 18.41 -8.70 -23.91
CA THR A 218 18.50 -7.75 -25.03
C THR A 218 19.22 -6.48 -24.65
N ALA A 219 19.23 -6.14 -23.36
CA ALA A 219 19.83 -4.93 -22.80
C ALA A 219 21.07 -5.31 -21.98
N LEU A 220 22.24 -4.85 -22.43
CA LEU A 220 23.53 -5.11 -21.77
C LEU A 220 23.99 -3.96 -20.88
N THR A 221 23.40 -2.78 -21.06
CA THR A 221 23.70 -1.59 -20.23
C THR A 221 22.56 -1.30 -19.27
N ARG A 222 22.86 -0.55 -18.20
CA ARG A 222 21.84 -0.08 -17.24
C ARG A 222 20.79 0.79 -17.91
N GLU A 223 21.19 1.65 -18.83
CA GLU A 223 20.33 2.60 -19.52
C GLU A 223 19.34 1.89 -20.44
N ASP A 224 19.82 0.94 -21.24
CA ASP A 224 18.97 0.14 -22.12
C ASP A 224 17.96 -0.69 -21.31
N ALA A 225 18.39 -1.26 -20.19
CA ALA A 225 17.54 -2.02 -19.31
C ALA A 225 16.42 -1.15 -18.68
N LEU A 226 16.73 0.08 -18.26
CA LEU A 226 15.75 1.03 -17.76
C LEU A 226 14.70 1.39 -18.83
N ILE A 227 15.14 1.67 -20.05
CA ILE A 227 14.27 2.01 -21.17
C ILE A 227 13.35 0.84 -21.54
N GLU A 228 13.88 -0.39 -21.58
CA GLU A 228 13.09 -1.58 -21.91
C GLU A 228 12.00 -1.84 -20.85
N ILE A 229 12.35 -1.72 -19.57
CA ILE A 229 11.38 -1.87 -18.46
C ILE A 229 10.31 -0.78 -18.54
N TYR A 230 10.70 0.46 -18.80
CA TYR A 230 9.76 1.57 -18.91
C TYR A 230 8.74 1.35 -20.02
N ARG A 231 9.18 0.91 -21.21
CA ARG A 231 8.28 0.60 -22.34
C ARG A 231 7.22 -0.44 -21.98
N ARG A 232 7.57 -1.40 -21.12
CA ARG A 232 6.63 -2.44 -20.67
C ARG A 232 5.69 -1.95 -19.59
N LEU A 233 6.16 -1.10 -18.68
CA LEU A 233 5.34 -0.53 -17.62
C LEU A 233 4.39 0.55 -18.13
N ARG A 234 4.85 1.38 -19.11
CA ARG A 234 4.07 2.47 -19.70
C ARG A 234 4.13 2.43 -21.24
N PRO A 235 3.38 1.51 -21.85
CA PRO A 235 3.32 1.45 -23.31
C PRO A 235 2.73 2.76 -23.87
N GLY A 236 3.40 3.32 -24.89
CA GLY A 236 2.97 4.55 -25.57
C GLY A 236 3.57 5.86 -25.03
N ALA A 237 4.26 5.84 -23.90
CA ALA A 237 5.00 7.01 -23.41
C ALA A 237 6.45 7.00 -23.94
N PRO A 238 7.03 8.16 -24.34
CA PRO A 238 8.41 8.22 -24.77
C PRO A 238 9.35 7.86 -23.62
N PRO A 239 10.23 6.87 -23.78
CA PRO A 239 11.15 6.48 -22.74
C PRO A 239 12.36 7.40 -22.69
N THR A 240 12.60 8.02 -21.54
CA THR A 240 13.87 8.69 -21.21
C THR A 240 14.51 7.98 -20.04
N VAL A 241 15.82 8.03 -19.92
CA VAL A 241 16.56 7.35 -18.84
C VAL A 241 16.11 7.86 -17.47
N ASP A 242 16.00 9.18 -17.33
CA ASP A 242 15.60 9.81 -16.06
C ASP A 242 14.16 9.49 -15.67
N ALA A 243 13.22 9.55 -16.62
CA ALA A 243 11.83 9.17 -16.35
C ALA A 243 11.70 7.69 -16.02
N SER A 244 12.52 6.83 -16.65
CA SER A 244 12.53 5.39 -16.40
C SER A 244 13.07 5.08 -15.01
N ARG A 245 14.16 5.73 -14.60
CA ARG A 245 14.74 5.62 -13.26
C ARG A 245 13.75 6.09 -12.20
N SER A 246 13.22 7.30 -12.35
CA SER A 246 12.25 7.88 -11.42
C SER A 246 10.97 7.04 -11.28
N LEU A 247 10.52 6.41 -12.38
CA LEU A 247 9.38 5.50 -12.33
C LEU A 247 9.69 4.26 -11.48
N LEU A 248 10.84 3.60 -11.73
CA LEU A 248 11.20 2.36 -11.06
C LEU A 248 11.50 2.59 -9.57
N GLU A 249 12.29 3.61 -9.26
CA GLU A 249 12.57 4.03 -7.89
C GLU A 249 11.30 4.44 -7.14
N GLY A 250 10.41 5.19 -7.81
CA GLY A 250 9.13 5.58 -7.24
C GLY A 250 8.16 4.42 -6.99
N LEU A 251 8.27 3.31 -7.73
CA LEU A 251 7.42 2.13 -7.54
C LEU A 251 7.86 1.24 -6.39
N LEU A 252 9.17 1.12 -6.12
CA LEU A 252 9.74 0.11 -5.24
C LEU A 252 10.41 0.67 -3.99
N PHE A 253 10.99 1.88 -4.07
CA PHE A 253 11.84 2.43 -3.01
C PHE A 253 11.27 3.72 -2.39
N ASN A 254 10.18 4.27 -2.93
CA ASN A 254 9.58 5.49 -2.39
C ASN A 254 8.62 5.16 -1.22
N PRO A 255 8.88 5.63 0.01
CA PRO A 255 8.03 5.37 1.17
C PRO A 255 6.57 5.83 1.03
N GLN A 256 6.33 6.85 0.20
CA GLN A 256 4.96 7.32 -0.08
C GLN A 256 4.15 6.37 -0.96
N ARG A 257 4.83 5.49 -1.73
CA ARG A 257 4.17 4.59 -2.69
C ARG A 257 4.33 3.13 -2.38
N TYR A 258 5.38 2.76 -1.67
CA TYR A 258 5.70 1.38 -1.30
C TYR A 258 5.90 1.26 0.20
N ASP A 259 5.21 0.30 0.80
CA ASP A 259 5.27 0.06 2.23
C ASP A 259 5.02 -1.42 2.52
N LEU A 260 6.01 -2.09 3.10
CA LEU A 260 5.88 -3.46 3.61
C LEU A 260 5.11 -3.51 4.93
N ALA A 261 4.99 -2.39 5.63
CA ALA A 261 4.67 -2.28 7.04
C ALA A 261 5.62 -3.09 7.94
N ARG A 262 5.62 -2.85 9.25
CA ARG A 262 6.49 -3.55 10.21
C ARG A 262 6.33 -5.07 10.16
N VAL A 263 5.08 -5.53 10.02
CA VAL A 263 4.78 -6.98 9.91
C VAL A 263 5.41 -7.59 8.66
N GLY A 264 5.33 -6.90 7.52
CA GLY A 264 5.95 -7.36 6.27
C GLY A 264 7.47 -7.39 6.38
N ARG A 265 8.09 -6.34 6.92
CA ARG A 265 9.54 -6.29 7.16
C ARG A 265 10.01 -7.44 8.07
N TYR A 266 9.33 -7.64 9.19
CA TYR A 266 9.63 -8.77 10.09
C TYR A 266 9.54 -10.13 9.36
N LYS A 267 8.50 -10.36 8.55
CA LYS A 267 8.34 -11.62 7.81
C LYS A 267 9.41 -11.81 6.74
N VAL A 268 9.79 -10.75 6.02
CA VAL A 268 10.89 -10.78 5.03
C VAL A 268 12.20 -11.13 5.73
N ASN A 269 12.55 -10.41 6.78
CA ASN A 269 13.77 -10.66 7.56
C ASN A 269 13.84 -12.10 8.08
N LYS A 270 12.75 -12.57 8.68
CA LYS A 270 12.67 -13.94 9.21
C LYS A 270 12.78 -15.01 8.14
N LYS A 271 12.14 -14.79 6.97
CA LYS A 271 12.14 -15.77 5.86
C LYS A 271 13.50 -15.85 5.17
N LEU A 272 14.14 -14.70 4.98
CA LEU A 272 15.38 -14.56 4.21
C LEU A 272 16.65 -14.49 5.09
N ASN A 273 16.50 -14.59 6.42
CA ASN A 273 17.56 -14.41 7.41
C ASN A 273 18.31 -13.08 7.28
N LEU A 274 17.55 -11.99 7.08
CA LEU A 274 18.07 -10.64 6.99
C LEU A 274 18.01 -9.94 8.36
N THR A 275 18.85 -8.94 8.54
CA THR A 275 18.97 -8.14 9.79
C THR A 275 18.57 -6.68 9.56
N THR A 276 17.84 -6.39 8.51
CA THR A 276 17.35 -5.03 8.20
C THR A 276 16.46 -4.53 9.34
N GLU A 277 16.61 -3.27 9.73
CA GLU A 277 15.81 -2.64 10.79
C GLU A 277 14.31 -2.67 10.46
N GLU A 278 13.46 -2.89 11.48
CA GLU A 278 12.00 -3.00 11.29
C GLU A 278 11.34 -1.68 10.87
N GLU A 279 12.00 -0.56 11.10
CA GLU A 279 11.58 0.77 10.66
C GLU A 279 11.75 0.98 9.14
N VAL A 280 12.62 0.21 8.49
CA VAL A 280 12.81 0.26 7.04
C VAL A 280 11.70 -0.51 6.36
N THR A 281 10.61 0.16 6.02
CA THR A 281 9.41 -0.46 5.44
C THR A 281 9.39 -0.48 3.91
N VAL A 282 10.37 0.11 3.25
CA VAL A 282 10.56 0.02 1.79
C VAL A 282 11.45 -1.17 1.43
N LEU A 283 11.39 -1.61 0.18
CA LEU A 283 12.32 -2.64 -0.31
C LEU A 283 13.77 -2.15 -0.25
N THR A 284 14.68 -3.09 -0.04
CA THR A 284 16.11 -2.91 -0.18
C THR A 284 16.66 -3.80 -1.29
N ASP A 285 17.83 -3.46 -1.81
CA ASP A 285 18.50 -4.28 -2.82
C ASP A 285 18.79 -5.70 -2.27
N GLU A 286 19.12 -5.78 -0.98
CA GLU A 286 19.36 -7.05 -0.29
C GLU A 286 18.11 -7.94 -0.24
N ASP A 287 16.93 -7.37 -0.04
CA ASP A 287 15.66 -8.11 -0.07
C ASP A 287 15.44 -8.80 -1.42
N ILE A 288 15.72 -8.07 -2.51
CA ILE A 288 15.57 -8.56 -3.88
C ILE A 288 16.55 -9.69 -4.14
N VAL A 289 17.82 -9.48 -3.81
CA VAL A 289 18.88 -10.47 -4.02
C VAL A 289 18.63 -11.72 -3.21
N ALA A 290 18.30 -11.59 -1.93
CA ALA A 290 18.03 -12.73 -1.05
C ALA A 290 16.78 -13.50 -1.53
N THR A 291 15.74 -12.81 -2.02
CA THR A 291 14.56 -13.45 -2.62
C THR A 291 14.93 -14.28 -3.84
N LEU A 292 15.79 -13.77 -4.73
CA LEU A 292 16.23 -14.47 -5.92
C LEU A 292 17.11 -15.68 -5.58
N ARG A 293 18.05 -15.54 -4.64
CA ARG A 293 18.89 -16.64 -4.17
C ARG A 293 18.04 -17.77 -3.59
N TYR A 294 17.08 -17.45 -2.73
CA TYR A 294 16.17 -18.46 -2.19
C TYR A 294 15.35 -19.16 -3.29
N LEU A 295 14.84 -18.42 -4.28
CA LEU A 295 14.10 -18.99 -5.41
C LEU A 295 14.96 -19.93 -6.25
N LEU A 296 16.21 -19.57 -6.52
CA LEU A 296 17.15 -20.42 -7.28
C LEU A 296 17.53 -21.68 -6.51
N SER A 297 17.81 -21.60 -5.21
CA SER A 297 18.06 -22.76 -4.36
C SER A 297 16.83 -23.68 -4.26
N LEU A 298 15.63 -23.09 -4.18
CA LEU A 298 14.38 -23.85 -4.20
C LEU A 298 14.19 -24.59 -5.54
N ALA A 299 14.47 -23.93 -6.66
CA ALA A 299 14.38 -24.52 -8.00
C ALA A 299 15.45 -25.61 -8.24
N ALA A 300 16.62 -25.48 -7.62
CA ALA A 300 17.69 -26.49 -7.63
C ALA A 300 17.39 -27.69 -6.72
N GLY A 301 16.35 -27.63 -5.88
CA GLY A 301 15.98 -28.71 -4.96
C GLY A 301 16.91 -28.83 -3.76
N GLU A 302 17.58 -27.73 -3.34
CA GLU A 302 18.48 -27.72 -2.20
C GLU A 302 17.71 -27.96 -0.89
N GLN A 303 18.37 -28.66 0.05
CA GLN A 303 17.79 -28.94 1.36
C GLN A 303 17.64 -27.65 2.18
N GLY A 304 16.52 -27.51 2.87
CA GLY A 304 16.24 -26.36 3.73
C GLY A 304 15.33 -25.30 3.09
N PHE A 305 15.19 -25.30 1.77
CA PHE A 305 14.29 -24.40 1.03
C PHE A 305 12.94 -25.07 0.79
N LYS A 306 11.85 -24.36 1.11
CA LYS A 306 10.48 -24.90 1.05
C LYS A 306 9.51 -23.87 0.48
N VAL A 307 8.52 -24.36 -0.27
CA VAL A 307 7.34 -23.60 -0.64
C VAL A 307 6.51 -23.25 0.59
N ASP A 308 5.82 -22.13 0.53
CA ASP A 308 4.96 -21.66 1.62
C ASP A 308 3.53 -22.16 1.42
N ASP A 309 2.87 -22.49 2.53
CA ASP A 309 1.43 -22.66 2.54
C ASP A 309 0.76 -21.28 2.62
N ILE A 310 0.23 -20.82 1.48
CA ILE A 310 -0.40 -19.51 1.35
C ILE A 310 -1.76 -19.43 2.06
N ASP A 311 -2.39 -20.57 2.35
CA ASP A 311 -3.69 -20.65 2.99
C ASP A 311 -3.59 -20.77 4.51
N HIS A 312 -2.41 -21.04 5.03
CA HIS A 312 -2.18 -21.08 6.46
C HIS A 312 -2.50 -19.72 7.11
N PHE A 313 -3.24 -19.73 8.23
CA PHE A 313 -3.66 -18.49 8.91
C PHE A 313 -2.51 -17.59 9.38
N GLY A 314 -1.32 -18.14 9.63
CA GLY A 314 -0.10 -17.35 9.87
C GLY A 314 0.35 -16.51 8.67
N ASN A 315 -0.12 -16.82 7.45
CA ASN A 315 0.17 -16.11 6.22
C ASN A 315 -0.99 -15.26 5.72
N ARG A 316 -2.11 -15.28 6.44
CA ARG A 316 -3.30 -14.48 6.15
C ARG A 316 -3.62 -13.57 7.34
N ARG A 317 -4.11 -12.37 7.06
CA ARG A 317 -4.56 -11.42 8.07
C ARG A 317 -5.96 -10.90 7.76
N ILE A 318 -6.61 -10.39 8.76
CA ILE A 318 -7.90 -9.74 8.62
C ILE A 318 -7.65 -8.25 8.34
N ARG A 319 -8.22 -7.76 7.26
CA ARG A 319 -8.32 -6.35 6.93
C ARG A 319 -9.68 -5.85 7.39
N THR A 320 -9.69 -5.03 8.42
CA THR A 320 -10.90 -4.54 9.09
C THR A 320 -11.46 -3.29 8.41
N VAL A 321 -12.65 -2.86 8.82
CA VAL A 321 -13.37 -1.73 8.24
C VAL A 321 -12.55 -0.43 8.26
N GLY A 322 -11.87 -0.13 9.37
CA GLY A 322 -11.06 1.09 9.47
C GLY A 322 -9.95 1.14 8.44
N GLU A 323 -9.23 0.03 8.23
CA GLU A 323 -8.19 -0.06 7.21
C GLU A 323 -8.76 0.06 5.79
N LEU A 324 -9.93 -0.55 5.53
CA LEU A 324 -10.57 -0.46 4.21
C LEU A 324 -10.96 0.98 3.87
N ILE A 325 -11.55 1.70 4.83
CA ILE A 325 -11.93 3.11 4.65
C ILE A 325 -10.68 3.98 4.54
N GLN A 326 -9.65 3.76 5.37
CA GLN A 326 -8.38 4.49 5.30
C GLN A 326 -7.73 4.37 3.92
N ASN A 327 -7.76 3.18 3.32
CA ASN A 327 -7.22 2.97 1.98
C ASN A 327 -8.00 3.76 0.92
N GLN A 328 -9.34 3.83 1.02
CA GLN A 328 -10.14 4.65 0.11
C GLN A 328 -9.89 6.14 0.33
N PHE A 329 -9.78 6.57 1.56
CA PHE A 329 -9.45 7.94 1.91
C PHE A 329 -8.08 8.36 1.34
N ARG A 330 -7.05 7.52 1.45
CA ARG A 330 -5.73 7.74 0.84
C ARG A 330 -5.80 7.91 -0.68
N ILE A 331 -6.65 7.11 -1.36
CA ILE A 331 -6.87 7.25 -2.81
C ILE A 331 -7.50 8.60 -3.12
N GLY A 332 -8.48 9.02 -2.33
CA GLY A 332 -9.10 10.35 -2.43
C GLY A 332 -8.10 11.49 -2.23
N LEU A 333 -7.26 11.39 -1.19
CA LEU A 333 -6.19 12.36 -0.89
C LEU A 333 -5.16 12.45 -2.02
N SER A 334 -4.71 11.33 -2.56
CA SER A 334 -3.75 11.32 -3.68
C SER A 334 -4.29 11.99 -4.95
N ARG A 335 -5.59 11.81 -5.22
CA ARG A 335 -6.26 12.52 -6.33
C ARG A 335 -6.39 14.02 -6.05
N MET A 336 -6.73 14.39 -4.81
CA MET A 336 -6.79 15.78 -4.37
C MET A 336 -5.42 16.46 -4.44
N GLU A 337 -4.36 15.79 -3.98
CA GLU A 337 -2.98 16.27 -4.04
C GLU A 337 -2.58 16.72 -5.45
N ARG A 338 -2.94 15.92 -6.47
CA ARG A 338 -2.69 16.30 -7.86
C ARG A 338 -3.39 17.60 -8.25
N VAL A 339 -4.66 17.75 -7.85
CA VAL A 339 -5.43 18.97 -8.13
C VAL A 339 -4.85 20.18 -7.37
N VAL A 340 -4.40 19.98 -6.13
CA VAL A 340 -3.74 21.04 -5.34
C VAL A 340 -2.47 21.50 -6.04
N ARG A 341 -1.62 20.60 -6.51
CA ARG A 341 -0.40 20.93 -7.27
C ARG A 341 -0.69 21.71 -8.56
N GLU A 342 -1.71 21.29 -9.31
CA GLU A 342 -2.16 21.99 -10.52
C GLU A 342 -2.62 23.41 -10.20
N ARG A 343 -3.44 23.60 -9.15
CA ARG A 343 -3.91 24.93 -8.73
C ARG A 343 -2.79 25.83 -8.25
N MET A 344 -1.83 25.30 -7.46
CA MET A 344 -0.64 26.06 -7.03
C MET A 344 0.22 26.53 -8.20
N SER A 345 0.17 25.84 -9.35
CA SER A 345 0.93 26.24 -10.55
C SER A 345 0.20 27.28 -11.39
N MET A 346 -1.13 27.43 -11.26
CA MET A 346 -1.94 28.31 -12.10
C MET A 346 -2.29 29.64 -11.45
N GLN A 347 -2.24 29.73 -10.12
CA GLN A 347 -2.68 30.92 -9.36
C GLN A 347 -1.49 31.73 -8.84
N GLU A 348 -1.69 33.03 -8.68
CA GLU A 348 -0.67 33.89 -8.08
C GLU A 348 -0.50 33.57 -6.58
N PRO A 349 0.75 33.44 -6.07
CA PRO A 349 1.04 32.98 -4.73
C PRO A 349 0.43 33.81 -3.59
N ASP A 350 0.21 35.11 -3.82
CA ASP A 350 -0.34 36.02 -2.79
C ASP A 350 -1.87 35.91 -2.62
N GLU A 351 -2.60 35.53 -3.66
CA GLU A 351 -4.06 35.40 -3.66
C GLU A 351 -4.56 34.03 -3.17
N ILE A 352 -3.68 33.04 -3.16
CA ILE A 352 -4.01 31.67 -2.78
C ILE A 352 -4.39 31.58 -1.29
N THR A 353 -5.48 30.87 -1.01
CA THR A 353 -5.91 30.49 0.34
C THR A 353 -5.95 28.96 0.47
N PRO A 354 -5.76 28.38 1.68
CA PRO A 354 -5.92 26.94 1.89
C PRO A 354 -7.24 26.39 1.38
N GLN A 355 -8.34 27.09 1.61
CA GLN A 355 -9.68 26.70 1.18
C GLN A 355 -9.86 26.71 -0.36
N SER A 356 -9.21 27.62 -1.09
CA SER A 356 -9.29 27.66 -2.56
C SER A 356 -8.48 26.52 -3.21
N LEU A 357 -7.45 26.03 -2.54
CA LEU A 357 -6.60 24.94 -3.03
C LEU A 357 -7.26 23.58 -2.87
N VAL A 358 -7.88 23.34 -1.72
CA VAL A 358 -8.44 22.03 -1.38
C VAL A 358 -9.73 21.79 -2.17
N ASN A 359 -9.79 20.67 -2.89
CA ASN A 359 -10.99 20.20 -3.56
C ASN A 359 -11.43 18.89 -2.93
N ILE A 360 -12.56 18.91 -2.27
CA ILE A 360 -13.10 17.76 -1.52
C ILE A 360 -13.73 16.68 -2.41
N ARG A 361 -14.11 17.00 -3.66
CA ARG A 361 -14.83 16.06 -4.55
C ARG A 361 -14.12 14.71 -4.74
N PRO A 362 -12.78 14.64 -4.93
CA PRO A 362 -12.09 13.37 -5.05
C PRO A 362 -12.14 12.50 -3.79
N ILE A 363 -12.22 13.12 -2.61
CA ILE A 363 -12.34 12.41 -1.33
C ILE A 363 -13.74 11.83 -1.19
N VAL A 364 -14.76 12.68 -1.33
CA VAL A 364 -16.16 12.26 -1.24
C VAL A 364 -16.52 11.19 -2.27
N ALA A 365 -15.92 11.25 -3.46
CA ALA A 365 -16.13 10.24 -4.51
C ALA A 365 -15.39 8.92 -4.26
N ALA A 366 -14.43 8.89 -3.34
CA ALA A 366 -13.66 7.70 -3.02
C ALA A 366 -14.23 6.91 -1.84
N ILE A 367 -14.93 7.59 -0.96
CA ILE A 367 -15.61 7.05 0.22
C ILE A 367 -17.05 6.66 -0.14
#